data_8de7d79e379f8171732f7945688add56
#
_entry.id   8de7d79e379f8171732f7945688add56
#
_cell.length_a   1.000
_cell.length_b   1.000
_cell.length_c   1.000
_cell.angle_alpha   90.00
_cell.angle_beta   90.00
_cell.angle_gamma   90.00
#
_symmetry.space_group_name_H-M   'P 1'
#
loop_
_entity.id
_entity.type
_entity.pdbx_description
1 polymer ?
#
loop_
_entity_poly.entity_id
_entity_poly.type
_entity_poly.pdbx_seq_one_letter_code
_entity_poly.pdbx_strand_id
1 'polypeptide(L)'
;APVFGEPVSTVDGFTVQVSNYSADYTWAVTATVGAASISGTGLVVVEGLTLGQSATVTVSTSRSGFASASEELTGSALTEAPPLPTITVANLELSTTDFKGGDGDSVVLSFTAQSDTAADAQIDALVIASSGALSESSEVGQVKVFVDVNGDGVPEASERVAESAFSADNGSITFEFSEPIVLTTDNTRILISYEL
;
A
#
# COMPACT_ATOMS: atom_id res chain seq x y z
N ALA A 1 37.87 4.29 -14.94
CA ALA A 1 36.55 4.18 -15.55
C ALA A 1 35.56 3.74 -14.49
N PRO A 2 34.27 4.06 -14.60
CA PRO A 2 33.21 3.48 -13.78
C PRO A 2 33.24 1.95 -13.85
N VAL A 3 32.85 1.29 -12.75
CA VAL A 3 32.70 -0.17 -12.69
C VAL A 3 31.27 -0.45 -12.18
N PHE A 4 30.49 -1.15 -12.98
CA PHE A 4 29.11 -1.46 -12.68
C PHE A 4 28.96 -2.80 -11.96
N GLY A 5 27.98 -2.87 -11.04
CA GLY A 5 27.39 -4.11 -10.60
C GLY A 5 26.39 -4.67 -11.63
N GLU A 6 25.63 -5.68 -11.25
CA GLU A 6 24.54 -6.21 -12.07
C GLU A 6 23.35 -5.23 -12.09
N PRO A 7 22.74 -4.98 -13.26
CA PRO A 7 21.52 -4.18 -13.34
C PRO A 7 20.32 -4.94 -12.75
N VAL A 8 19.48 -4.22 -12.02
CA VAL A 8 18.23 -4.74 -11.44
C VAL A 8 17.05 -4.05 -12.13
N SER A 9 16.22 -4.81 -12.81
CA SER A 9 15.02 -4.31 -13.51
C SER A 9 13.97 -3.83 -12.53
N THR A 10 13.28 -2.73 -12.89
CA THR A 10 12.09 -2.20 -12.20
C THR A 10 10.92 -2.14 -13.19
N VAL A 11 9.73 -1.78 -12.73
CA VAL A 11 8.52 -1.72 -13.58
C VAL A 11 8.68 -0.72 -14.73
N ASP A 12 9.36 0.40 -14.46
CA ASP A 12 9.51 1.53 -15.39
C ASP A 12 10.97 1.80 -15.77
N GLY A 13 11.89 0.84 -15.49
CA GLY A 13 13.29 1.03 -15.80
C GLY A 13 14.23 0.00 -15.18
N PHE A 14 15.38 0.46 -14.70
CA PHE A 14 16.34 -0.37 -13.97
C PHE A 14 17.26 0.47 -13.09
N THR A 15 17.88 -0.18 -12.12
CA THR A 15 18.92 0.41 -11.28
C THR A 15 20.24 -0.34 -11.43
N VAL A 16 21.36 0.34 -11.23
CA VAL A 16 22.68 -0.28 -11.20
C VAL A 16 23.61 0.47 -10.25
N GLN A 17 24.37 -0.25 -9.45
CA GLN A 17 25.37 0.33 -8.55
C GLN A 17 26.70 0.54 -9.25
N VAL A 18 27.26 1.75 -9.16
CA VAL A 18 28.67 2.01 -9.49
C VAL A 18 29.53 1.58 -8.30
N SER A 19 30.22 0.44 -8.44
CA SER A 19 30.93 -0.20 -7.33
C SER A 19 32.21 0.54 -6.89
N ASN A 20 32.77 1.35 -7.77
CA ASN A 20 33.94 2.18 -7.48
C ASN A 20 33.60 3.68 -7.34
N TYR A 21 32.36 4.00 -6.94
CA TYR A 21 31.96 5.39 -6.71
C TYR A 21 32.80 6.03 -5.62
N SER A 22 33.21 7.29 -5.86
CA SER A 22 33.87 8.14 -4.88
C SER A 22 33.39 9.58 -5.04
N ALA A 23 33.07 10.25 -3.94
CA ALA A 23 32.68 11.64 -3.91
C ALA A 23 33.81 12.63 -4.32
N ASP A 24 35.05 12.15 -4.43
CA ASP A 24 36.19 12.95 -4.91
C ASP A 24 36.13 13.23 -6.42
N TYR A 25 35.25 12.56 -7.16
CA TYR A 25 35.06 12.71 -8.58
C TYR A 25 33.71 13.36 -8.89
N THR A 26 33.67 14.08 -10.01
CA THR A 26 32.42 14.54 -10.61
C THR A 26 31.87 13.42 -11.47
N TRP A 27 30.61 13.07 -11.25
CA TRP A 27 29.91 12.02 -11.98
C TRP A 27 28.79 12.62 -12.82
N ALA A 28 28.62 12.12 -14.02
CA ALA A 28 27.49 12.46 -14.89
C ALA A 28 26.94 11.18 -15.53
N VAL A 29 25.64 11.18 -15.77
CA VAL A 29 24.93 10.03 -16.35
C VAL A 29 23.98 10.51 -17.44
N THR A 30 23.86 9.72 -18.50
CA THR A 30 22.86 9.89 -19.56
C THR A 30 22.32 8.54 -19.97
N ALA A 31 21.09 8.48 -20.48
CA ALA A 31 20.49 7.27 -21.04
C ALA A 31 20.04 7.51 -22.49
N THR A 32 20.01 6.46 -23.28
CA THR A 32 19.51 6.50 -24.68
C THR A 32 18.00 6.70 -24.75
N VAL A 33 17.27 6.20 -23.74
CA VAL A 33 15.81 6.31 -23.57
C VAL A 33 15.53 6.51 -22.10
N GLY A 34 14.46 7.26 -21.78
CA GLY A 34 14.08 7.56 -20.40
C GLY A 34 14.93 8.66 -19.77
N ALA A 35 14.84 8.77 -18.46
CA ALA A 35 15.63 9.69 -17.65
C ALA A 35 16.64 8.90 -16.81
N ALA A 36 17.87 9.41 -16.70
CA ALA A 36 18.90 8.79 -15.87
C ALA A 36 19.38 9.74 -14.78
N SER A 37 19.59 9.22 -13.59
CA SER A 37 20.15 9.94 -12.45
C SER A 37 21.20 9.09 -11.72
N ILE A 38 22.10 9.76 -10.98
CA ILE A 38 23.07 9.08 -10.11
C ILE A 38 23.04 9.72 -8.73
N SER A 39 22.93 8.91 -7.70
CA SER A 39 22.89 9.35 -6.30
C SER A 39 24.30 9.64 -5.74
N GLY A 40 24.36 10.30 -4.57
CA GLY A 40 25.60 10.52 -3.82
C GLY A 40 26.24 9.25 -3.26
N THR A 41 25.61 8.08 -3.43
CA THR A 41 26.15 6.75 -3.08
C THR A 41 26.57 5.94 -4.31
N GLY A 42 26.41 6.52 -5.53
CA GLY A 42 26.74 5.86 -6.78
C GLY A 42 25.67 4.91 -7.32
N LEU A 43 24.44 4.95 -6.79
CA LEU A 43 23.32 4.25 -7.39
C LEU A 43 22.83 5.05 -8.62
N VAL A 44 22.88 4.41 -9.77
CA VAL A 44 22.30 4.89 -11.02
C VAL A 44 20.88 4.37 -11.14
N VAL A 45 19.94 5.25 -11.48
CA VAL A 45 18.52 4.94 -11.70
C VAL A 45 18.15 5.40 -13.10
N VAL A 46 17.51 4.52 -13.86
CA VAL A 46 16.93 4.82 -15.20
C VAL A 46 15.45 4.58 -15.11
N GLU A 47 14.65 5.58 -15.47
CA GLU A 47 13.17 5.58 -15.36
C GLU A 47 12.54 6.02 -16.69
N GLY A 48 11.23 5.77 -16.83
CA GLY A 48 10.45 6.16 -18.02
C GLY A 48 10.57 5.17 -19.18
N LEU A 49 10.93 3.91 -18.91
CA LEU A 49 10.89 2.83 -19.86
C LEU A 49 9.54 2.12 -19.81
N THR A 50 9.08 1.66 -20.96
CA THR A 50 7.93 0.73 -20.98
C THR A 50 8.38 -0.69 -20.64
N LEU A 51 7.44 -1.55 -20.23
CA LEU A 51 7.73 -2.95 -19.91
C LEU A 51 8.50 -3.63 -21.05
N GLY A 52 9.58 -4.32 -20.70
CA GLY A 52 10.48 -4.99 -21.63
C GLY A 52 11.40 -4.07 -22.42
N GLN A 53 11.26 -2.75 -22.31
CA GLN A 53 12.12 -1.80 -23.04
C GLN A 53 13.51 -1.75 -22.42
N SER A 54 14.53 -1.69 -23.29
CA SER A 54 15.94 -1.57 -22.90
C SER A 54 16.44 -0.15 -23.10
N ALA A 55 17.38 0.28 -22.28
CA ALA A 55 18.14 1.50 -22.47
C ALA A 55 19.62 1.26 -22.18
N THR A 56 20.49 1.97 -22.89
CA THR A 56 21.92 2.02 -22.59
C THR A 56 22.19 3.29 -21.78
N VAL A 57 22.78 3.12 -20.60
CA VAL A 57 23.22 4.21 -19.75
C VAL A 57 24.73 4.41 -19.94
N THR A 58 25.15 5.66 -20.12
CA THR A 58 26.54 6.07 -20.15
C THR A 58 26.85 6.83 -18.86
N VAL A 59 27.77 6.31 -18.04
CA VAL A 59 28.26 6.99 -16.84
C VAL A 59 29.66 7.51 -17.12
N SER A 60 29.90 8.79 -16.87
CA SER A 60 31.18 9.43 -16.99
C SER A 60 31.67 9.97 -15.65
N THR A 61 33.00 9.98 -15.47
CA THR A 61 33.64 10.52 -14.28
C THR A 61 34.84 11.38 -14.65
N SER A 62 35.01 12.48 -13.92
CA SER A 62 36.14 13.40 -14.08
C SER A 62 36.64 13.93 -12.74
N ARG A 63 37.92 14.30 -12.70
CA ARG A 63 38.56 14.97 -11.58
C ARG A 63 39.70 15.82 -12.13
N SER A 64 39.91 17.02 -11.56
CA SER A 64 41.02 17.89 -11.94
C SER A 64 42.38 17.19 -11.78
N GLY A 65 43.23 17.23 -12.82
CA GLY A 65 44.52 16.57 -12.85
C GLY A 65 44.53 15.08 -13.22
N PHE A 66 43.36 14.51 -13.55
CA PHE A 66 43.20 13.14 -14.00
C PHE A 66 42.51 13.07 -15.35
N ALA A 67 42.75 12.03 -16.12
CA ALA A 67 42.00 11.76 -17.34
C ALA A 67 40.54 11.41 -17.01
N SER A 68 39.59 11.98 -17.76
CA SER A 68 38.19 11.58 -17.68
C SER A 68 38.00 10.17 -18.23
N ALA A 69 37.01 9.47 -17.72
CA ALA A 69 36.65 8.13 -18.18
C ALA A 69 35.12 7.99 -18.26
N SER A 70 34.67 7.13 -19.17
CA SER A 70 33.26 6.75 -19.28
C SER A 70 33.13 5.25 -19.51
N GLU A 71 31.97 4.72 -19.17
CA GLU A 71 31.59 3.33 -19.38
C GLU A 71 30.10 3.25 -19.69
N GLU A 72 29.70 2.24 -20.45
CA GLU A 72 28.33 2.02 -20.85
C GLU A 72 27.81 0.70 -20.31
N LEU A 73 26.52 0.68 -19.96
CA LEU A 73 25.82 -0.53 -19.56
C LEU A 73 24.41 -0.50 -20.11
N THR A 74 23.91 -1.64 -20.60
CA THR A 74 22.53 -1.81 -21.04
C THR A 74 21.74 -2.55 -19.96
N GLY A 75 20.60 -2.00 -19.58
CA GLY A 75 19.60 -2.61 -18.71
C GLY A 75 18.21 -2.54 -19.36
N SER A 76 17.25 -3.21 -18.75
CA SER A 76 15.86 -3.25 -19.25
C SER A 76 14.88 -3.13 -18.09
N ALA A 77 13.71 -2.54 -18.38
CA ALA A 77 12.56 -2.67 -17.49
C ALA A 77 12.09 -4.12 -17.41
N LEU A 78 11.32 -4.45 -16.36
CA LEU A 78 10.66 -5.76 -16.25
C LEU A 78 9.86 -6.05 -17.52
N THR A 79 9.81 -7.32 -17.91
CA THR A 79 9.02 -7.74 -19.08
C THR A 79 7.53 -7.82 -18.79
N GLU A 80 7.18 -7.95 -17.51
CA GLU A 80 5.80 -8.02 -17.02
C GLU A 80 5.70 -7.25 -15.70
N ALA A 81 4.59 -6.53 -15.49
CA ALA A 81 4.32 -5.88 -14.22
C ALA A 81 4.07 -6.95 -13.15
N PRO A 82 4.52 -6.74 -11.90
CA PRO A 82 4.12 -7.61 -10.79
C PRO A 82 2.59 -7.70 -10.71
N PRO A 83 2.03 -8.87 -10.42
CA PRO A 83 0.59 -9.00 -10.23
C PRO A 83 0.12 -8.09 -9.10
N LEU A 84 -1.06 -7.49 -9.26
CA LEU A 84 -1.70 -6.75 -8.20
C LEU A 84 -2.07 -7.71 -7.06
N PRO A 85 -1.98 -7.29 -5.80
CA PRO A 85 -2.40 -8.11 -4.67
C PRO A 85 -3.90 -8.43 -4.77
N THR A 86 -4.25 -9.66 -4.43
CA THR A 86 -5.64 -10.12 -4.34
C THR A 86 -6.09 -10.03 -2.89
N ILE A 87 -7.18 -9.30 -2.63
CA ILE A 87 -7.77 -9.20 -1.29
C ILE A 87 -8.86 -10.27 -1.17
N THR A 88 -8.71 -11.15 -0.18
CA THR A 88 -9.74 -12.13 0.19
C THR A 88 -10.47 -11.62 1.41
N VAL A 89 -11.82 -11.58 1.33
CA VAL A 89 -12.71 -11.21 2.43
C VAL A 89 -13.57 -12.40 2.79
N ALA A 90 -13.57 -12.77 4.08
CA ALA A 90 -14.41 -13.83 4.60
C ALA A 90 -15.33 -13.28 5.72
N ASN A 91 -16.65 -13.49 5.57
CA ASN A 91 -17.61 -13.14 6.60
C ASN A 91 -17.47 -14.10 7.79
N LEU A 92 -17.51 -13.58 9.00
CA LEU A 92 -17.57 -14.35 10.23
C LEU A 92 -19.01 -14.37 10.73
N GLU A 93 -19.56 -15.56 10.87
CA GLU A 93 -20.92 -15.74 11.39
C GLU A 93 -20.97 -15.20 12.85
N LEU A 94 -21.86 -14.24 13.07
CA LEU A 94 -22.21 -13.77 14.40
C LEU A 94 -23.35 -14.62 14.96
N SER A 95 -23.28 -14.93 16.23
CA SER A 95 -24.43 -15.49 16.94
C SER A 95 -25.56 -14.44 16.91
N THR A 96 -26.74 -14.81 16.40
CA THR A 96 -27.90 -13.92 16.44
C THR A 96 -28.26 -13.63 17.89
N THR A 97 -28.12 -12.39 18.30
CA THR A 97 -28.56 -11.90 19.62
C THR A 97 -29.61 -10.82 19.40
N ASP A 98 -30.63 -10.83 20.24
CA ASP A 98 -31.57 -9.72 20.28
C ASP A 98 -30.87 -8.54 20.95
N PHE A 99 -30.55 -7.51 20.18
CA PHE A 99 -29.99 -6.26 20.70
C PHE A 99 -31.10 -5.43 21.34
N LYS A 100 -30.83 -4.86 22.50
CA LYS A 100 -31.75 -3.96 23.21
C LYS A 100 -31.09 -2.59 23.37
N GLY A 101 -31.88 -1.55 23.22
CA GLY A 101 -31.41 -0.19 23.46
C GLY A 101 -30.79 -0.05 24.85
N GLY A 102 -29.62 0.56 24.93
CA GLY A 102 -28.84 0.75 26.16
C GLY A 102 -27.78 -0.32 26.46
N ASP A 103 -27.62 -1.31 25.58
CA ASP A 103 -26.60 -2.37 25.73
C ASP A 103 -25.16 -1.92 25.35
N GLY A 104 -24.99 -0.66 24.93
CA GLY A 104 -23.69 -0.12 24.49
C GLY A 104 -23.30 -0.58 23.09
N ASP A 105 -22.01 -0.79 22.84
CA ASP A 105 -21.49 -1.24 21.55
C ASP A 105 -21.80 -2.72 21.30
N SER A 106 -22.71 -2.99 20.35
CA SER A 106 -23.11 -4.33 19.95
C SER A 106 -22.53 -4.67 18.57
N VAL A 107 -21.71 -5.73 18.46
CA VAL A 107 -21.13 -6.16 17.20
C VAL A 107 -22.23 -6.74 16.31
N VAL A 108 -22.48 -6.10 15.16
CA VAL A 108 -23.50 -6.49 14.17
C VAL A 108 -22.94 -7.15 12.92
N LEU A 109 -21.64 -6.94 12.64
CA LEU A 109 -20.93 -7.55 11.53
C LEU A 109 -19.48 -7.80 11.93
N SER A 110 -18.98 -8.96 11.58
CA SER A 110 -17.55 -9.30 11.71
C SER A 110 -17.08 -9.99 10.44
N PHE A 111 -15.94 -9.58 9.94
CA PHE A 111 -15.31 -10.22 8.79
C PHE A 111 -13.78 -10.15 8.91
N THR A 112 -13.11 -11.04 8.18
CA THR A 112 -11.66 -10.98 8.02
C THR A 112 -11.31 -10.55 6.61
N ALA A 113 -10.22 -9.80 6.47
CA ALA A 113 -9.61 -9.46 5.20
C ALA A 113 -8.12 -9.80 5.25
N GLN A 114 -7.60 -10.34 4.16
CA GLN A 114 -6.17 -10.63 4.00
C GLN A 114 -5.74 -10.37 2.56
N SER A 115 -4.44 -10.12 2.36
CA SER A 115 -3.80 -10.05 1.06
C SER A 115 -3.08 -11.37 0.75
N ASP A 116 -3.01 -11.76 -0.51
CA ASP A 116 -2.19 -12.88 -0.97
C ASP A 116 -0.67 -12.56 -0.98
N THR A 117 -0.32 -11.29 -0.85
CA THR A 117 1.06 -10.79 -0.78
C THR A 117 1.21 -9.82 0.39
N ALA A 118 2.44 -9.69 0.91
CA ALA A 118 2.75 -8.73 1.97
C ALA A 118 2.89 -7.27 1.47
N ALA A 119 2.72 -7.02 0.16
CA ALA A 119 2.97 -5.71 -0.43
C ALA A 119 1.67 -4.92 -0.65
N ASP A 120 1.58 -3.77 0.00
CA ASP A 120 0.74 -2.61 -0.34
C ASP A 120 -0.77 -2.82 -0.52
N ALA A 121 -1.37 -3.90 0.01
CA ALA A 121 -2.81 -4.04 0.05
C ALA A 121 -3.37 -3.29 1.26
N GLN A 122 -4.37 -2.44 1.02
CA GLN A 122 -5.00 -1.64 2.07
C GLN A 122 -6.48 -1.40 1.79
N ILE A 123 -7.23 -1.08 2.83
CA ILE A 123 -8.60 -0.62 2.74
C ILE A 123 -8.60 0.88 3.05
N ASP A 124 -8.90 1.71 2.05
CA ASP A 124 -8.97 3.17 2.18
C ASP A 124 -10.35 3.64 2.63
N ALA A 125 -11.39 2.86 2.27
CA ALA A 125 -12.77 3.17 2.61
C ALA A 125 -13.61 1.91 2.82
N LEU A 126 -14.67 2.04 3.62
CA LEU A 126 -15.65 0.98 3.87
C LEU A 126 -17.07 1.56 3.76
N VAL A 127 -17.92 0.89 3.00
CA VAL A 127 -19.34 1.26 2.90
C VAL A 127 -20.16 0.24 3.68
N ILE A 128 -20.92 0.73 4.66
CA ILE A 128 -21.89 -0.05 5.42
C ILE A 128 -23.28 0.36 4.97
N ALA A 129 -24.04 -0.60 4.43
CA ALA A 129 -25.45 -0.41 4.07
C ALA A 129 -26.31 -1.19 5.05
N SER A 130 -27.38 -0.57 5.51
CA SER A 130 -28.40 -1.19 6.34
C SER A 130 -29.65 -1.51 5.52
N SER A 131 -30.40 -2.51 5.96
CA SER A 131 -31.71 -2.84 5.42
C SER A 131 -32.53 -3.58 6.49
N GLY A 132 -33.79 -3.26 6.61
CA GLY A 132 -34.65 -3.93 7.60
C GLY A 132 -35.88 -3.15 7.97
N ALA A 133 -36.46 -3.49 9.13
CA ALA A 133 -37.67 -2.86 9.65
C ALA A 133 -37.38 -1.81 10.73
N LEU A 134 -36.11 -1.70 11.17
CA LEU A 134 -35.69 -0.67 12.13
C LEU A 134 -35.43 0.64 11.38
N SER A 135 -35.64 1.76 12.06
CA SER A 135 -35.29 3.08 11.54
C SER A 135 -33.88 3.43 12.05
N GLU A 136 -32.83 3.09 11.25
CA GLU A 136 -31.45 3.25 11.68
C GLU A 136 -31.09 4.69 12.05
N SER A 137 -31.67 5.66 11.37
CA SER A 137 -31.43 7.08 11.68
C SER A 137 -31.97 7.55 13.03
N SER A 138 -32.84 6.77 13.68
CA SER A 138 -33.45 7.13 14.99
C SER A 138 -33.19 6.11 16.09
N GLU A 139 -32.85 4.86 15.73
CA GLU A 139 -32.69 3.76 16.67
C GLU A 139 -31.24 3.32 16.83
N VAL A 140 -30.37 3.67 15.86
CA VAL A 140 -28.90 3.47 15.93
C VAL A 140 -28.22 4.80 16.20
N GLY A 141 -27.60 4.95 17.36
CA GLY A 141 -26.91 6.17 17.74
C GLY A 141 -25.63 6.36 16.92
N GLN A 142 -24.72 5.40 17.01
CA GLN A 142 -23.44 5.43 16.28
C GLN A 142 -23.17 4.08 15.64
N VAL A 143 -22.52 4.12 14.47
CA VAL A 143 -21.89 2.96 13.84
C VAL A 143 -20.40 3.13 13.98
N LYS A 144 -19.73 2.14 14.53
CA LYS A 144 -18.29 2.17 14.81
C LYS A 144 -17.58 1.04 14.10
N VAL A 145 -16.39 1.32 13.60
CA VAL A 145 -15.50 0.37 12.91
C VAL A 145 -14.27 0.14 13.77
N PHE A 146 -13.93 -1.12 14.01
CA PHE A 146 -12.76 -1.53 14.79
C PHE A 146 -11.90 -2.48 13.97
N VAL A 147 -10.59 -2.38 14.16
CA VAL A 147 -9.62 -3.39 13.72
C VAL A 147 -9.25 -4.21 14.95
N ASP A 148 -9.77 -5.43 15.04
CA ASP A 148 -9.55 -6.34 16.17
C ASP A 148 -8.11 -6.86 16.14
N VAL A 149 -7.22 -6.15 16.81
CA VAL A 149 -5.77 -6.42 16.80
C VAL A 149 -5.43 -7.62 17.70
N ASN A 150 -6.16 -7.80 18.80
CA ASN A 150 -5.92 -8.88 19.77
C ASN A 150 -6.64 -10.19 19.39
N GLY A 151 -7.60 -10.14 18.43
CA GLY A 151 -8.31 -11.30 17.90
C GLY A 151 -9.40 -11.87 18.80
N ASP A 152 -9.82 -11.15 19.84
CA ASP A 152 -10.81 -11.66 20.82
C ASP A 152 -12.27 -11.43 20.39
N GLY A 153 -12.50 -10.61 19.37
CA GLY A 153 -13.83 -10.29 18.84
C GLY A 153 -14.63 -9.31 19.68
N VAL A 154 -13.97 -8.62 20.60
CA VAL A 154 -14.58 -7.62 21.47
C VAL A 154 -14.13 -6.22 21.02
N PRO A 155 -15.07 -5.29 20.72
CA PRO A 155 -14.69 -3.95 20.31
C PRO A 155 -14.10 -3.15 21.46
N GLU A 156 -12.86 -2.70 21.32
CA GLU A 156 -12.16 -1.88 22.31
C GLU A 156 -11.93 -0.46 21.79
N ALA A 157 -11.94 0.53 22.68
CA ALA A 157 -11.76 1.94 22.28
C ALA A 157 -10.40 2.21 21.60
N SER A 158 -9.37 1.42 21.95
CA SER A 158 -8.02 1.50 21.34
C SER A 158 -7.96 0.96 19.92
N GLU A 159 -8.94 0.16 19.50
CA GLU A 159 -9.02 -0.51 18.19
C GLU A 159 -9.97 0.21 17.23
N ARG A 160 -10.69 1.22 17.72
CA ARG A 160 -11.62 1.98 16.90
C ARG A 160 -10.88 2.85 15.87
N VAL A 161 -11.21 2.64 14.59
CA VAL A 161 -10.62 3.37 13.46
C VAL A 161 -11.56 4.39 12.84
N ALA A 162 -12.89 4.23 13.02
CA ALA A 162 -13.87 5.20 12.53
C ALA A 162 -15.20 5.10 13.29
N GLU A 163 -15.99 6.19 13.26
CA GLU A 163 -17.36 6.24 13.74
C GLU A 163 -18.20 7.22 12.90
N SER A 164 -19.49 6.94 12.73
CA SER A 164 -20.45 7.80 12.05
C SER A 164 -21.88 7.34 12.42
N ALA A 165 -22.90 8.06 11.93
CA ALA A 165 -24.31 7.71 12.13
C ALA A 165 -25.05 7.62 10.80
N PHE A 166 -26.12 6.81 10.75
CA PHE A 166 -27.01 6.79 9.60
C PHE A 166 -27.79 8.10 9.52
N SER A 167 -27.84 8.68 8.32
CA SER A 167 -28.61 9.90 8.04
C SER A 167 -30.04 9.62 7.54
N ALA A 168 -30.34 8.37 7.20
CA ALA A 168 -31.63 7.93 6.69
C ALA A 168 -31.91 6.47 7.08
N ASP A 169 -33.19 6.12 7.12
CA ASP A 169 -33.66 4.74 7.23
C ASP A 169 -33.23 3.92 5.99
N ASN A 170 -32.81 2.69 6.18
CA ASN A 170 -32.25 1.82 5.13
C ASN A 170 -31.13 2.52 4.31
N GLY A 171 -30.30 3.30 5.00
CA GLY A 171 -29.28 4.12 4.42
C GLY A 171 -27.92 3.42 4.28
N SER A 172 -26.93 4.20 3.87
CA SER A 172 -25.54 3.76 3.86
C SER A 172 -24.64 4.81 4.49
N ILE A 173 -23.52 4.34 5.07
CA ILE A 173 -22.44 5.16 5.59
C ILE A 173 -21.19 4.79 4.83
N THR A 174 -20.45 5.80 4.34
CA THR A 174 -19.09 5.62 3.83
C THR A 174 -18.11 6.11 4.89
N PHE A 175 -17.22 5.24 5.32
CA PHE A 175 -16.08 5.55 6.15
C PHE A 175 -14.86 5.72 5.26
N GLU A 176 -14.33 6.94 5.18
CA GLU A 176 -13.03 7.24 4.57
C GLU A 176 -11.98 7.20 5.67
N PHE A 177 -10.99 6.31 5.57
CA PHE A 177 -9.98 6.17 6.60
C PHE A 177 -8.84 7.16 6.34
N SER A 178 -8.52 8.03 7.33
CA SER A 178 -7.38 8.93 7.27
C SER A 178 -6.04 8.18 7.32
N GLU A 179 -6.04 7.04 7.97
CA GLU A 179 -4.96 6.04 7.95
C GLU A 179 -5.56 4.75 7.40
N PRO A 180 -5.18 4.31 6.20
CA PRO A 180 -5.70 3.09 5.60
C PRO A 180 -5.45 1.86 6.47
N ILE A 181 -6.39 0.90 6.45
CA ILE A 181 -6.20 -0.39 7.12
C ILE A 181 -5.28 -1.24 6.25
N VAL A 182 -4.03 -1.41 6.66
CA VAL A 182 -3.04 -2.22 5.94
C VAL A 182 -3.38 -3.70 6.11
N LEU A 183 -3.45 -4.42 4.99
CA LEU A 183 -3.68 -5.85 4.97
C LEU A 183 -2.35 -6.58 4.77
N THR A 184 -2.17 -7.66 5.52
CA THR A 184 -1.03 -8.56 5.41
C THR A 184 -1.49 -9.93 4.90
N THR A 185 -0.59 -10.89 4.83
CA THR A 185 -0.94 -12.29 4.55
C THR A 185 -1.67 -12.97 5.71
N ASP A 186 -1.66 -12.34 6.90
CA ASP A 186 -2.46 -12.78 8.03
C ASP A 186 -3.86 -12.16 7.98
N ASN A 187 -4.84 -12.83 8.57
CA ASN A 187 -6.21 -12.33 8.65
C ASN A 187 -6.29 -11.08 9.54
N THR A 188 -6.67 -9.97 8.96
CA THR A 188 -7.07 -8.76 9.69
C THR A 188 -8.56 -8.84 9.97
N ARG A 189 -8.96 -8.91 11.24
CA ARG A 189 -10.37 -8.97 11.64
C ARG A 189 -10.92 -7.56 11.82
N ILE A 190 -12.09 -7.31 11.23
CA ILE A 190 -12.79 -6.04 11.29
C ILE A 190 -14.16 -6.28 11.93
N LEU A 191 -14.50 -5.45 12.92
CA LEU A 191 -15.77 -5.49 13.61
C LEU A 191 -16.54 -4.21 13.35
N ILE A 192 -17.84 -4.35 13.12
CA ILE A 192 -18.77 -3.24 13.02
C ILE A 192 -19.74 -3.34 14.20
N SER A 193 -19.84 -2.30 15.00
CA SER A 193 -20.78 -2.22 16.09
C SER A 193 -21.80 -1.12 15.90
N TYR A 194 -22.97 -1.33 16.46
CA TYR A 194 -24.02 -0.33 16.64
C TYR A 194 -24.11 0.05 18.11
N GLU A 195 -24.21 1.34 18.37
CA GLU A 195 -24.63 1.88 19.67
C GLU A 195 -26.14 2.10 19.61
N LEU A 196 -26.89 1.37 20.44
CA LEU A 196 -28.38 1.33 20.43
C LEU A 196 -28.95 2.14 21.60
#